data_14707cd85d9e45278bd9c2c55a858c40
#
_entry.id   14707cd85d9e45278bd9c2c55a858c40
#
_cell.length_a   1.000
_cell.length_b   1.000
_cell.length_c   1.000
_cell.angle_alpha   90.00
_cell.angle_beta   90.00
_cell.angle_gamma   90.00
#
_symmetry.space_group_name_H-M   'P 1'
#
loop_
_entity.id
_entity.type
_entity.pdbx_description
1 polymer ?
#
loop_
_entity_poly.entity_id
_entity_poly.type
_entity_poly.pdbx_seq_one_letter_code
_entity_poly.pdbx_strand_id
1 'polypeptide(L)'
;MWREDNENTATLPPAFRTSRDRFKTDPNLPTRKGLDTLNISGSSQPSAEQLAQIANTLRTKTDGPIYVVDLRQETHLFVNGIPVSHYGKRNWGNVGKSYQTIINEERDYANKIGKYGPSYRFFRCE
;
A
#
# COMPACT_ATOMS: atom_id res chain seq x y z
N MET A 1 0.07 16.52 -10.42
CA MET A 1 1.38 15.99 -10.89
C MET A 1 1.50 14.55 -10.43
N TRP A 2 1.91 13.65 -11.31
CA TRP A 2 2.19 12.25 -10.96
C TRP A 2 3.60 12.12 -10.39
N ARG A 3 3.76 11.26 -9.38
CA ARG A 3 5.01 11.01 -8.69
C ARG A 3 5.14 9.51 -8.41
N GLU A 4 6.32 8.97 -8.62
CA GLU A 4 6.68 7.62 -8.17
C GLU A 4 6.83 7.60 -6.65
N ASP A 5 6.22 6.60 -6.01
CA ASP A 5 6.24 6.48 -4.54
C ASP A 5 7.34 5.52 -4.07
N ASN A 6 7.70 4.54 -4.91
CA ASN A 6 8.68 3.53 -4.59
C ASN A 6 9.18 2.82 -5.86
N GLU A 7 10.33 2.17 -5.77
CA GLU A 7 10.90 1.33 -6.82
C GLU A 7 10.23 -0.04 -6.85
N ASN A 8 10.13 -0.65 -8.05
CA ASN A 8 9.62 -2.01 -8.19
C ASN A 8 10.75 -3.03 -8.00
N THR A 9 10.99 -3.43 -6.77
CA THR A 9 12.07 -4.36 -6.39
C THR A 9 11.52 -5.57 -5.65
N ALA A 10 12.21 -6.71 -5.76
CA ALA A 10 11.86 -7.96 -5.08
C ALA A 10 12.35 -7.99 -3.61
N THR A 11 12.19 -6.88 -2.90
CA THR A 11 12.54 -6.72 -1.47
C THR A 11 11.30 -6.39 -0.66
N LEU A 12 11.38 -6.43 0.65
CA LEU A 12 10.32 -5.86 1.49
C LEU A 12 10.33 -4.32 1.36
N PRO A 13 9.16 -3.67 1.37
CA PRO A 13 9.08 -2.21 1.24
C PRO A 13 9.70 -1.50 2.45
N PRO A 14 10.10 -0.23 2.29
CA PRO A 14 10.58 0.57 3.39
C PRO A 14 9.60 0.58 4.58
N ALA A 15 10.14 0.64 5.78
CA ALA A 15 9.38 0.64 7.03
C ALA A 15 8.44 -0.59 7.21
N PHE A 16 8.69 -1.70 6.50
CA PHE A 16 7.95 -2.93 6.76
C PHE A 16 8.19 -3.39 8.20
N ARG A 17 7.11 -3.68 8.91
CA ARG A 17 7.11 -4.10 10.30
C ARG A 17 5.90 -4.97 10.61
N THR A 18 6.02 -5.77 11.63
CA THR A 18 4.91 -6.62 12.13
C THR A 18 4.65 -6.35 13.60
N SER A 19 3.44 -6.68 14.08
CA SER A 19 3.10 -6.59 15.49
C SER A 19 3.94 -7.51 16.39
N ARG A 20 4.64 -8.48 15.80
CA ARG A 20 5.52 -9.42 16.50
C ARG A 20 6.97 -8.94 16.59
N ASP A 21 7.33 -7.88 15.87
CA ASP A 21 8.70 -7.35 15.90
C ASP A 21 9.01 -6.79 17.28
N ARG A 22 10.24 -7.04 17.73
CA ARG A 22 10.73 -6.47 18.97
C ARG A 22 11.11 -5.02 18.76
N PHE A 23 10.74 -4.16 19.69
CA PHE A 23 11.19 -2.79 19.75
C PHE A 23 11.80 -2.49 21.12
N LYS A 24 12.57 -1.42 21.19
CA LYS A 24 13.20 -0.99 22.43
C LYS A 24 12.14 -0.76 23.51
N THR A 25 12.24 -1.45 24.61
CA THR A 25 11.35 -1.22 25.77
C THR A 25 11.79 0.02 26.52
N ASP A 26 10.85 0.91 26.81
CA ASP A 26 11.01 2.08 27.63
C ASP A 26 9.84 2.10 28.63
N PRO A 27 10.07 2.39 29.92
CA PRO A 27 9.00 2.45 30.92
C PRO A 27 7.87 3.43 30.58
N ASN A 28 8.16 4.43 29.75
CA ASN A 28 7.19 5.43 29.28
C ASN A 28 6.41 5.00 28.04
N LEU A 29 6.75 3.87 27.41
CA LEU A 29 6.04 3.35 26.25
C LEU A 29 4.89 2.44 26.68
N PRO A 30 3.85 2.35 25.85
CA PRO A 30 2.75 1.39 26.06
C PRO A 30 3.26 -0.05 26.14
N THR A 31 2.54 -0.86 26.92
CA THR A 31 2.84 -2.30 27.01
C THR A 31 2.66 -3.02 25.66
N ARG A 32 3.48 -4.03 25.41
CA ARG A 32 3.36 -4.94 24.25
C ARG A 32 2.26 -6.00 24.41
N LYS A 33 1.57 -6.04 25.53
CA LYS A 33 0.57 -7.08 25.82
C LYS A 33 -0.45 -7.20 24.67
N GLY A 34 -0.56 -8.37 24.08
CA GLY A 34 -1.49 -8.68 22.99
C GLY A 34 -0.95 -8.42 21.58
N LEU A 35 0.18 -7.70 21.40
CA LEU A 35 0.72 -7.43 20.07
C LEU A 35 1.13 -8.70 19.32
N ASP A 36 1.67 -9.68 20.02
CA ASP A 36 2.14 -10.93 19.41
C ASP A 36 1.02 -11.81 18.82
N THR A 37 -0.23 -11.53 19.15
CA THR A 37 -1.42 -12.24 18.67
C THR A 37 -2.24 -11.49 17.63
N LEU A 38 -1.90 -10.23 17.34
CA LEU A 38 -2.70 -9.38 16.43
C LEU A 38 -2.56 -9.77 14.96
N ASN A 39 -1.44 -10.37 14.54
CA ASN A 39 -1.15 -10.70 13.14
C ASN A 39 -1.33 -9.49 12.17
N ILE A 40 -0.83 -8.34 12.58
CA ILE A 40 -0.88 -7.10 11.80
C ILE A 40 0.52 -6.77 11.29
N SER A 41 0.60 -6.26 10.07
CA SER A 41 1.80 -5.70 9.49
C SER A 41 1.52 -4.31 8.90
N GLY A 42 2.54 -3.52 8.73
CA GLY A 42 2.46 -2.21 8.09
C GLY A 42 3.75 -1.90 7.33
N SER A 43 3.65 -1.03 6.34
CA SER A 43 4.79 -0.55 5.55
C SER A 43 4.47 0.79 4.90
N SER A 44 5.47 1.39 4.26
CA SER A 44 5.22 2.40 3.23
C SER A 44 4.50 1.78 2.03
N GLN A 45 4.09 2.59 1.05
CA GLN A 45 3.48 2.10 -0.19
C GLN A 45 4.38 1.07 -0.85
N PRO A 46 3.95 -0.20 -0.99
CA PRO A 46 4.73 -1.21 -1.69
C PRO A 46 4.56 -1.10 -3.20
N SER A 47 5.56 -1.54 -3.95
CA SER A 47 5.44 -1.87 -5.36
C SER A 47 4.73 -3.22 -5.56
N ALA A 48 4.43 -3.60 -6.81
CA ALA A 48 3.82 -4.90 -7.10
C ALA A 48 4.73 -6.08 -6.67
N GLU A 49 6.02 -5.98 -6.91
CA GLU A 49 7.01 -6.98 -6.47
C GLU A 49 7.11 -7.04 -4.94
N GLN A 50 7.09 -5.89 -4.29
CA GLN A 50 7.12 -5.80 -2.84
C GLN A 50 5.85 -6.33 -2.18
N LEU A 51 4.66 -6.15 -2.80
CA LEU A 51 3.43 -6.79 -2.34
C LEU A 51 3.55 -8.32 -2.36
N ALA A 52 4.15 -8.87 -3.42
CA ALA A 52 4.42 -10.30 -3.48
C ALA A 52 5.36 -10.76 -2.35
N GLN A 53 6.41 -9.97 -2.04
CA GLN A 53 7.31 -10.27 -0.93
C GLN A 53 6.63 -10.18 0.44
N ILE A 54 5.76 -9.20 0.64
CA ILE A 54 4.92 -9.12 1.85
C ILE A 54 4.07 -10.38 1.98
N ALA A 55 3.33 -10.74 0.92
CA ALA A 55 2.47 -11.92 0.93
C ALA A 55 3.27 -13.20 1.24
N ASN A 56 4.40 -13.42 0.61
CA ASN A 56 5.28 -14.55 0.87
C ASN A 56 5.76 -14.57 2.33
N THR A 57 6.17 -13.43 2.87
CA THR A 57 6.63 -13.30 4.25
C THR A 57 5.52 -13.61 5.24
N LEU A 58 4.31 -13.10 5.02
CA LEU A 58 3.18 -13.32 5.91
C LEU A 58 2.65 -14.77 5.82
N ARG A 59 2.68 -15.38 4.64
CA ARG A 59 2.29 -16.80 4.44
C ARG A 59 3.14 -17.80 5.23
N THR A 60 4.35 -17.46 5.59
CA THR A 60 5.15 -18.29 6.49
C THR A 60 4.62 -18.29 7.93
N LYS A 61 3.71 -17.39 8.27
CA LYS A 61 3.21 -17.15 9.64
C LYS A 61 1.71 -17.41 9.79
N THR A 62 0.98 -17.55 8.68
CA THR A 62 -0.47 -17.79 8.69
C THR A 62 -0.92 -18.50 7.42
N ASP A 63 -1.89 -19.39 7.55
CA ASP A 63 -2.57 -20.07 6.42
C ASP A 63 -3.88 -19.35 6.04
N GLY A 64 -4.28 -18.35 6.81
CA GLY A 64 -5.50 -17.59 6.60
C GLY A 64 -5.40 -16.56 5.46
N PRO A 65 -6.52 -15.91 5.10
CA PRO A 65 -6.53 -14.84 4.12
C PRO A 65 -5.72 -13.64 4.62
N ILE A 66 -5.06 -12.95 3.68
CA ILE A 66 -4.33 -11.71 3.95
C ILE A 66 -5.18 -10.57 3.41
N TYR A 67 -5.58 -9.67 4.30
CA TYR A 67 -6.33 -8.45 3.95
C TYR A 67 -5.36 -7.28 3.84
N VAL A 68 -5.50 -6.52 2.76
CA VAL A 68 -4.77 -5.26 2.58
C VAL A 68 -5.70 -4.11 2.88
N VAL A 69 -5.31 -3.25 3.82
CA VAL A 69 -6.03 -2.03 4.17
C VAL A 69 -5.23 -0.85 3.67
N ASP A 70 -5.78 -0.13 2.70
CA ASP A 70 -5.18 1.07 2.18
C ASP A 70 -5.67 2.28 2.97
N LEU A 71 -4.74 3.00 3.60
CA LEU A 71 -5.03 4.19 4.41
C LEU A 71 -4.71 5.51 3.67
N ARG A 72 -4.40 5.42 2.37
CA ARG A 72 -4.02 6.60 1.59
C ARG A 72 -5.24 7.39 1.14
N GLN A 73 -5.11 8.71 1.09
CA GLN A 73 -6.17 9.64 0.67
C GLN A 73 -6.00 10.07 -0.79
N GLU A 74 -4.76 10.10 -1.28
CA GLU A 74 -4.45 10.53 -2.64
C GLU A 74 -4.78 9.45 -3.65
N THR A 75 -5.20 9.87 -4.83
CA THR A 75 -5.35 8.99 -6.00
C THR A 75 -4.02 8.36 -6.35
N HIS A 76 -3.97 7.03 -6.41
CA HIS A 76 -2.76 6.29 -6.69
C HIS A 76 -3.04 5.05 -7.55
N LEU A 77 -2.04 4.65 -8.32
CA LEU A 77 -2.10 3.56 -9.29
C LEU A 77 -0.79 2.79 -9.31
N PHE A 78 -0.81 1.64 -9.99
CA PHE A 78 0.42 0.95 -10.37
C PHE A 78 0.65 1.09 -11.88
N VAL A 79 1.82 1.56 -12.25
CA VAL A 79 2.27 1.66 -13.64
C VAL A 79 3.49 0.75 -13.81
N ASN A 80 3.34 -0.34 -14.57
CA ASN A 80 4.38 -1.37 -14.70
C ASN A 80 4.91 -1.91 -13.36
N GLY A 81 4.02 -2.04 -12.38
CA GLY A 81 4.38 -2.48 -11.03
C GLY A 81 4.94 -1.39 -10.12
N ILE A 82 5.20 -0.20 -10.65
CA ILE A 82 5.68 0.96 -9.88
C ILE A 82 4.47 1.69 -9.29
N PRO A 83 4.41 1.92 -7.98
CA PRO A 83 3.35 2.70 -7.37
C PRO A 83 3.55 4.19 -7.70
N VAL A 84 2.50 4.82 -8.22
CA VAL A 84 2.48 6.23 -8.56
C VAL A 84 1.30 6.93 -7.92
N SER A 85 1.48 8.15 -7.47
CA SER A 85 0.44 8.96 -6.86
C SER A 85 0.21 10.26 -7.59
N HIS A 86 -1.04 10.69 -7.62
CA HIS A 86 -1.42 11.99 -8.14
C HIS A 86 -1.41 13.03 -7.02
N TYR A 87 -0.33 13.78 -6.92
CA TYR A 87 -0.18 14.84 -5.93
C TYR A 87 -0.86 16.14 -6.36
N GLY A 88 -1.83 16.58 -5.56
CA GLY A 88 -2.37 17.93 -5.58
C GLY A 88 -1.63 18.86 -4.62
N LYS A 89 -2.07 20.11 -4.53
CA LYS A 89 -1.55 21.07 -3.55
C LYS A 89 -1.72 20.51 -2.14
N ARG A 90 -0.64 20.39 -1.37
CA ARG A 90 -0.60 19.81 -0.02
C ARG A 90 -1.11 18.36 0.05
N ASN A 91 -1.10 17.65 -1.05
CA ASN A 91 -1.67 16.31 -1.18
C ASN A 91 -3.18 16.19 -0.88
N TRP A 92 -3.93 17.28 -1.06
CA TRP A 92 -5.36 17.36 -0.77
C TRP A 92 -6.24 17.23 -2.00
N GLY A 93 -5.76 16.61 -3.06
CA GLY A 93 -6.47 16.47 -4.33
C GLY A 93 -7.86 15.81 -4.22
N ASN A 94 -8.08 14.99 -3.19
CA ASN A 94 -9.33 14.27 -2.97
C ASN A 94 -10.20 14.85 -1.84
N VAL A 95 -9.75 15.92 -1.18
CA VAL A 95 -10.53 16.56 -0.12
C VAL A 95 -11.86 17.09 -0.68
N GLY A 96 -12.95 16.73 -0.02
CA GLY A 96 -14.31 17.12 -0.41
C GLY A 96 -14.93 16.27 -1.54
N LYS A 97 -14.22 15.30 -2.09
CA LYS A 97 -14.78 14.35 -3.05
C LYS A 97 -15.42 13.15 -2.34
N SER A 98 -16.49 12.61 -2.93
CA SER A 98 -17.05 11.34 -2.47
C SER A 98 -16.13 10.17 -2.83
N TYR A 99 -16.21 9.08 -2.08
CA TYR A 99 -15.51 7.84 -2.40
C TYR A 99 -15.77 7.38 -3.84
N GLN A 100 -17.02 7.41 -4.30
CA GLN A 100 -17.37 7.00 -5.65
C GLN A 100 -16.72 7.88 -6.72
N THR A 101 -16.61 9.19 -6.47
CA THR A 101 -15.91 10.11 -7.37
C THR A 101 -14.44 9.75 -7.48
N ILE A 102 -13.77 9.49 -6.36
CA ILE A 102 -12.35 9.11 -6.32
C ILE A 102 -12.11 7.82 -7.11
N ILE A 103 -12.90 6.77 -6.86
CA ILE A 103 -12.75 5.49 -7.56
C ILE A 103 -13.03 5.61 -9.07
N ASN A 104 -13.98 6.44 -9.46
CA ASN A 104 -14.23 6.69 -10.89
C ASN A 104 -13.07 7.42 -11.55
N GLU A 105 -12.51 8.45 -10.91
CA GLU A 105 -11.33 9.16 -11.40
C GLU A 105 -10.12 8.23 -11.51
N GLU A 106 -9.87 7.37 -10.54
CA GLU A 106 -8.78 6.38 -10.59
C GLU A 106 -8.96 5.43 -11.77
N ARG A 107 -10.19 4.93 -12.00
CA ARG A 107 -10.51 4.08 -13.14
C ARG A 107 -10.28 4.80 -14.47
N ASP A 108 -10.67 6.06 -14.57
CA ASP A 108 -10.49 6.86 -15.77
C ASP A 108 -9.00 7.12 -16.07
N TYR A 109 -8.21 7.42 -15.05
CA TYR A 109 -6.75 7.53 -15.19
C TYR A 109 -6.14 6.22 -15.66
N ALA A 110 -6.55 5.13 -15.06
CA ALA A 110 -6.12 3.81 -15.41
C ALA A 110 -6.40 3.48 -16.89
N ASN A 111 -7.62 3.74 -17.34
CA ASN A 111 -8.03 3.51 -18.72
C ASN A 111 -7.25 4.39 -19.71
N LYS A 112 -6.97 5.63 -19.36
CA LYS A 112 -6.15 6.54 -20.17
C LYS A 112 -4.71 6.03 -20.30
N ILE A 113 -4.10 5.62 -19.20
CA ILE A 113 -2.75 5.07 -19.19
C ILE A 113 -2.70 3.76 -19.98
N GLY A 114 -3.67 2.86 -19.81
CA GLY A 114 -3.75 1.59 -20.52
C GLY A 114 -3.86 1.70 -22.06
N LYS A 115 -4.32 2.84 -22.58
CA LYS A 115 -4.36 3.12 -24.02
C LYS A 115 -2.98 3.45 -24.61
N TYR A 116 -2.00 3.82 -23.80
CA TYR A 116 -0.71 4.34 -24.24
C TYR A 116 0.49 3.43 -23.94
N GLY A 117 0.28 2.24 -23.36
CA GLY A 117 1.39 1.35 -23.03
C GLY A 117 0.98 -0.08 -22.70
N PRO A 118 1.93 -1.04 -22.74
CA PRO A 118 1.65 -2.44 -22.48
C PRO A 118 1.38 -2.72 -21.00
N SER A 119 0.27 -3.39 -20.76
CA SER A 119 -0.15 -4.12 -19.56
C SER A 119 -0.05 -3.41 -18.20
N TYR A 120 -1.16 -2.79 -17.80
CA TYR A 120 -1.42 -2.39 -16.42
C TYR A 120 -2.21 -3.48 -15.71
N ARG A 121 -1.73 -3.95 -14.56
CA ARG A 121 -2.52 -4.81 -13.69
C ARG A 121 -2.97 -3.99 -12.48
N PHE A 122 -4.28 -3.91 -12.31
CA PHE A 122 -4.89 -3.39 -11.08
C PHE A 122 -4.95 -4.50 -10.06
N PHE A 123 -4.51 -4.22 -8.85
CA PHE A 123 -4.92 -5.01 -7.70
C PHE A 123 -6.18 -4.36 -7.13
N ARG A 124 -7.31 -4.98 -7.39
CA ARG A 124 -8.55 -4.65 -6.71
C ARG A 124 -8.53 -5.40 -5.38
N CYS A 125 -8.54 -4.69 -4.27
CA CYS A 125 -8.97 -5.27 -3.01
C CYS A 125 -10.50 -5.38 -3.09
N GLU A 126 -11.02 -6.60 -3.20
CA GLU A 126 -12.43 -6.90 -2.96
C GLU A 126 -12.67 -7.06 -1.47
#